data_c8a77133ba6b123430989c9ca2af9942
#
_entry.id   c8a77133ba6b123430989c9ca2af9942
#
_cell.length_a   1.000
_cell.length_b   1.000
_cell.length_c   1.000
_cell.angle_alpha   90.00
_cell.angle_beta   90.00
_cell.angle_gamma   90.00
#
_symmetry.space_group_name_H-M   'P 1'
#
loop_
_entity.id
_entity.type
_entity.pdbx_description
1 polymer ?
#
loop_
_entity_poly.entity_id
_entity_poly.type
_entity_poly.pdbx_seq_one_letter_code
_entity_poly.pdbx_strand_id
1 'polypeptide(L)' 'MDKLLGAFTNAYINQLNEKDLLDLQKLLSFEDEDIFNFYKGLNTNIEFEENNVNSLFKKFKYVVD' A
#
# COMPACT_ATOMS: atom_id res chain seq x y z
N MET A 1 -9.25 4.90 5.99
CA MET A 1 -8.17 4.32 5.16
C MET A 1 -7.23 5.37 4.58
N ASP A 2 -7.73 6.54 4.27
CA ASP A 2 -6.91 7.62 3.67
C ASP A 2 -5.67 7.96 4.49
N LYS A 3 -5.79 7.94 5.81
CA LYS A 3 -4.67 8.28 6.68
C LYS A 3 -3.52 7.27 6.56
N LEU A 4 -3.84 5.99 6.46
CA LEU A 4 -2.82 4.94 6.31
C LEU A 4 -2.08 5.09 4.97
N LEU A 5 -2.84 5.21 3.89
CA LEU A 5 -2.25 5.35 2.55
C LEU A 5 -1.47 6.66 2.41
N GLY A 6 -2.01 7.75 2.96
CA GLY A 6 -1.31 9.04 2.94
C GLY A 6 -0.01 8.99 3.70
N ALA A 7 0.00 8.37 4.88
CA ALA A 7 1.20 8.24 5.68
C ALA A 7 2.24 7.36 4.98
N PHE A 8 1.80 6.26 4.37
CA PHE A 8 2.68 5.37 3.63
C PHE A 8 3.30 6.11 2.43
N THR A 9 2.47 6.80 1.66
CA THR A 9 2.93 7.54 0.49
C THR A 9 3.96 8.59 0.90
N ASN A 10 3.67 9.39 1.93
CA ASN A 10 4.60 10.41 2.39
C ASN A 10 5.92 9.82 2.88
N ALA A 11 5.86 8.66 3.51
CA ALA A 11 7.08 8.03 4.04
C ALA A 11 8.02 7.56 2.94
N TYR A 12 7.48 7.16 1.79
CA TYR A 12 8.27 6.49 0.76
C TYR A 12 8.33 7.22 -0.57
N ILE A 13 7.54 8.28 -0.77
CA ILE A 13 7.42 8.94 -2.09
C ILE A 13 8.78 9.33 -2.70
N ASN A 14 9.72 9.75 -1.87
CA ASN A 14 11.04 10.15 -2.33
C ASN A 14 11.99 8.98 -2.58
N GLN A 15 11.59 7.78 -2.17
CA GLN A 15 12.39 6.57 -2.32
C GLN A 15 11.91 5.69 -3.47
N LEU A 16 10.73 5.98 -4.00
CA LEU A 16 10.14 5.19 -5.05
C LEU A 16 10.65 5.64 -6.42
N ASN A 17 11.02 4.66 -7.25
CA ASN A 17 11.39 4.96 -8.63
C ASN A 17 10.13 5.02 -9.49
N GLU A 18 10.31 5.23 -10.79
CA GLU A 18 9.20 5.40 -11.73
C GLU A 18 8.28 4.17 -11.76
N LYS A 19 8.87 2.99 -11.77
CA LYS A 19 8.11 1.74 -11.74
C LYS A 19 7.33 1.60 -10.44
N ASP A 20 7.96 1.93 -9.32
CA ASP A 20 7.32 1.86 -8.02
C ASP A 20 6.14 2.83 -7.93
N LEU A 21 6.26 4.01 -8.53
CA LEU A 21 5.16 4.97 -8.57
C LEU A 21 3.97 4.43 -9.36
N LEU A 22 4.22 3.72 -10.45
CA LEU A 22 3.15 3.06 -11.19
C LEU A 22 2.49 1.96 -10.38
N ASP A 23 3.27 1.18 -9.65
CA ASP A 23 2.75 0.15 -8.76
C ASP A 23 1.93 0.76 -7.62
N LEU A 24 2.35 1.90 -7.11
CA LEU A 24 1.60 2.63 -6.08
C LEU A 24 0.26 3.11 -6.62
N GLN A 25 0.23 3.65 -7.84
CA GLN A 25 -1.04 4.05 -8.47
C GLN A 25 -1.97 2.87 -8.58
N LYS A 26 -1.44 1.71 -8.94
CA LYS A 26 -2.22 0.49 -9.05
C LYS A 26 -2.81 0.08 -7.71
N LEU A 27 -1.99 0.14 -6.66
CA LEU A 27 -2.45 -0.14 -5.30
C LEU A 27 -3.57 0.82 -4.89
N LEU A 28 -3.41 2.11 -5.16
CA LEU A 28 -4.40 3.11 -4.79
C LEU A 28 -5.70 2.99 -5.57
N SER A 29 -5.71 2.24 -6.69
CA SER A 29 -6.91 2.03 -7.47
C SER A 29 -7.85 0.97 -6.89
N PHE A 30 -7.38 0.16 -5.95
CA PHE A 30 -8.21 -0.85 -5.31
C PHE A 30 -9.14 -0.19 -4.27
N GLU A 31 -10.17 -0.92 -3.86
CA GLU A 31 -11.07 -0.43 -2.82
C GLU A 31 -10.40 -0.44 -1.46
N ASP A 32 -10.78 0.49 -0.61
CA ASP A 32 -10.19 0.66 0.72
C ASP A 32 -10.23 -0.64 1.53
N GLU A 33 -11.35 -1.35 1.47
CA GLU A 33 -11.51 -2.59 2.21
C GLU A 33 -10.49 -3.64 1.78
N ASP A 34 -10.27 -3.78 0.48
CA ASP A 34 -9.30 -4.74 -0.06
C ASP A 34 -7.88 -4.35 0.34
N ILE A 35 -7.55 -3.07 0.25
CA ILE A 35 -6.23 -2.55 0.63
C ILE A 35 -5.99 -2.81 2.11
N PHE A 36 -6.98 -2.55 2.93
CA PHE A 36 -6.87 -2.73 4.38
C PHE A 36 -6.67 -4.20 4.74
N ASN A 37 -7.44 -5.09 4.11
CA ASN A 37 -7.32 -6.52 4.33
C ASN A 37 -5.94 -7.02 3.89
N PHE A 38 -5.45 -6.54 2.76
CA PHE A 38 -4.10 -6.87 2.30
C PHE A 38 -3.04 -6.43 3.32
N TYR A 39 -3.18 -5.22 3.84
CA TYR A 39 -2.24 -4.67 4.84
C TYR A 39 -2.20 -5.54 6.10
N LYS A 40 -3.35 -6.02 6.52
CA LYS A 40 -3.47 -6.87 7.72
C LYS A 40 -3.09 -8.32 7.47
N GLY A 41 -2.85 -8.72 6.24
CA GLY A 41 -2.57 -10.10 5.89
C GLY A 41 -3.80 -10.98 5.86
N LEU A 42 -4.98 -10.39 5.75
CA LEU A 42 -6.24 -11.11 5.64
C LEU A 42 -6.51 -11.50 4.19
N ASN A 43 -7.42 -12.45 4.00
CA ASN A 43 -7.82 -12.85 2.66
C ASN A 43 -8.51 -11.70 1.94
N THR A 44 -8.16 -11.52 0.67
CA THR A 44 -8.77 -10.51 -0.18
C THR A 44 -9.42 -11.19 -1.38
N ASN A 45 -10.41 -10.51 -1.97
CA ASN A 45 -11.05 -11.01 -3.19
C ASN A 45 -10.19 -10.77 -4.43
N ILE A 46 -9.10 -10.02 -4.29
CA ILE A 46 -8.22 -9.63 -5.37
C ILE A 46 -6.82 -10.13 -5.06
N GLU A 47 -6.13 -10.66 -6.07
CA GLU A 47 -4.72 -10.99 -5.93
C GLU A 47 -3.88 -9.74 -6.07
N PHE A 48 -3.06 -9.48 -5.06
CA PHE A 48 -2.11 -8.37 -5.09
C PHE A 48 -0.77 -8.89 -5.60
N GLU A 49 -0.18 -8.17 -6.55
CA GLU A 49 1.12 -8.55 -7.10
C GLU A 49 2.22 -8.43 -6.05
N GLU A 50 3.21 -9.31 -6.14
CA GLU A 50 4.42 -9.17 -5.35
C GLU A 50 5.31 -8.14 -6.04
N ASN A 51 5.37 -6.95 -5.47
CA ASN A 51 6.25 -5.90 -5.94
C ASN A 51 6.80 -5.13 -4.75
N ASN A 52 7.75 -4.24 -5.03
CA ASN A 52 8.41 -3.48 -3.98
C ASN A 52 7.43 -2.65 -3.16
N VAL A 53 6.50 -2.00 -3.83
CA VAL A 53 5.51 -1.13 -3.16
C VAL A 53 4.63 -1.95 -2.23
N ASN A 54 4.08 -3.08 -2.70
CA ASN A 54 3.22 -3.91 -1.89
C ASN A 54 3.97 -4.52 -0.71
N SER A 55 5.22 -4.90 -0.92
CA SER A 55 6.07 -5.42 0.15
C SER A 55 6.33 -4.36 1.21
N LEU A 56 6.66 -3.14 0.80
CA LEU A 56 6.87 -2.03 1.72
C LEU A 56 5.60 -1.69 2.49
N PHE A 57 4.46 -1.73 1.81
CA PHE A 57 3.18 -1.42 2.43
C PHE A 57 2.85 -2.42 3.54
N LYS A 58 3.07 -3.69 3.32
CA LYS A 58 2.83 -4.72 4.34
C LYS A 58 3.74 -4.56 5.55
N LYS A 59 4.94 -4.05 5.35
CA LYS A 59 5.92 -3.83 6.42
C LYS A 59 5.74 -2.49 7.11
N PHE A 60 5.01 -1.58 6.50
CA PHE A 60 4.82 -0.25 7.04
C PHE A 60 3.98 -0.30 8.31
N LYS A 61 4.48 0.32 9.36
CA LYS A 61 3.77 0.39 10.63
C LYS A 61 3.16 1.78 10.79
N TYR A 62 1.85 1.84 10.72
CA TYR A 62 1.12 3.07 10.95
C TYR A 62 0.63 3.10 12.39
N VAL A 63 1.09 4.10 13.13
CA VAL A 63 0.68 4.28 14.50
C VAL A 63 -0.46 5.28 14.53
N VAL A 64 -1.59 4.85 15.04
CA VAL A 64 -2.76 5.72 15.21
C VAL A 64 -2.72 6.30 16.61
N ASP A 65 -2.66 7.61 16.68
CA ASP A 65 -2.68 8.32 17.96
C ASP A 65 -4.11 8.45 18.49
#